data_6dbfef4a8694bff26d5cac57c6f23147
#
_entry.id   6dbfef4a8694bff26d5cac57c6f23147
#
_cell.length_a   1.000
_cell.length_b   1.000
_cell.length_c   1.000
_cell.angle_alpha   90.00
_cell.angle_beta   90.00
_cell.angle_gamma   90.00
#
_symmetry.space_group_name_H-M   'P 1'
#
loop_
_entity.id
_entity.type
_entity.pdbx_description
1 polymer ?
#
loop_
_entity_poly.entity_id
_entity_poly.type
_entity_poly.pdbx_seq_one_letter_code
_entity_poly.pdbx_strand_id
1 'polypeptide(L)'
;INLSQSLESADLGILGSTARSIDVASDRHLFEEFLKRLGIPNPPGSAVADTESALKVANEIGYPVLVRPSYVLGGRAMEIVQTPKELKRYMAIAFEAGIGRRVLVDKYFEGREVEVDAVCDGDNVLIPGIMEHVERAGVHSGDSMAIYPGLTLSADEVSTIVDYTTRIGKGLGIKGLMNIQYVLLGGTSYRSPAAPNESKQPSKPEVYVIEVNPRSSRTIPFISKVTDVPMIKL
;
A
#
# COMPACT_ATOMS: atom_id res chain seq x y z
N ILE A 1 3.93 14.45 -10.79
CA ILE A 1 2.60 14.59 -10.21
C ILE A 1 2.14 16.05 -10.24
N ASN A 2 2.84 17.01 -9.62
CA ASN A 2 2.40 18.41 -9.52
C ASN A 2 2.22 19.14 -10.85
N LEU A 3 2.78 18.63 -11.94
CA LEU A 3 2.67 19.23 -13.29
C LEU A 3 1.63 18.54 -14.17
N SER A 4 1.09 17.38 -13.76
CA SER A 4 0.23 16.58 -14.63
C SER A 4 -1.01 17.31 -15.11
N GLN A 5 -1.74 17.96 -14.21
CA GLN A 5 -2.92 18.77 -14.58
C GLN A 5 -2.57 19.97 -15.46
N SER A 6 -1.44 20.63 -15.20
CA SER A 6 -1.00 21.78 -16.02
C SER A 6 -0.60 21.35 -17.43
N LEU A 7 0.03 20.17 -17.57
CA LEU A 7 0.38 19.60 -18.86
C LEU A 7 -0.86 19.21 -19.68
N GLU A 8 -1.81 18.52 -19.05
CA GLU A 8 -3.09 18.19 -19.70
C GLU A 8 -3.86 19.45 -20.11
N SER A 9 -3.90 20.48 -19.25
CA SER A 9 -4.57 21.75 -19.56
C SER A 9 -3.90 22.50 -20.71
N ALA A 10 -2.62 22.26 -20.96
CA ALA A 10 -1.85 22.81 -22.08
C ALA A 10 -1.88 21.92 -23.33
N ASP A 11 -2.71 20.85 -23.34
CA ASP A 11 -2.78 19.84 -24.41
C ASP A 11 -1.43 19.17 -24.71
N LEU A 12 -0.60 19.04 -23.67
CA LEU A 12 0.68 18.34 -23.74
C LEU A 12 0.49 16.91 -23.25
N GLY A 13 0.75 15.94 -24.12
CA GLY A 13 0.65 14.53 -23.80
C GLY A 13 1.61 14.11 -22.68
N ILE A 14 1.08 13.40 -21.68
CA ILE A 14 1.88 12.79 -20.62
C ILE A 14 2.29 11.39 -21.07
N LEU A 15 3.61 11.10 -21.06
CA LEU A 15 4.10 9.75 -21.27
C LEU A 15 3.76 8.89 -20.05
N GLY A 16 3.08 7.76 -20.27
CA GLY A 16 2.70 6.83 -19.22
C GLY A 16 1.27 7.01 -18.73
N SER A 17 1.08 6.95 -17.42
CA SER A 17 -0.26 7.03 -16.81
C SER A 17 -0.85 8.43 -16.88
N THR A 18 -2.17 8.51 -17.06
CA THR A 18 -2.89 9.78 -17.14
C THR A 18 -2.90 10.51 -15.79
N ALA A 19 -3.11 11.85 -15.80
CA ALA A 19 -3.30 12.62 -14.57
C ALA A 19 -4.44 12.03 -13.73
N ARG A 20 -5.54 11.61 -14.36
CA ARG A 20 -6.66 10.97 -13.65
C ARG A 20 -6.25 9.67 -12.95
N SER A 21 -5.44 8.82 -13.58
CA SER A 21 -4.94 7.58 -12.95
C SER A 21 -4.08 7.90 -11.74
N ILE A 22 -3.25 8.93 -11.85
CA ILE A 22 -2.39 9.42 -10.76
C ILE A 22 -3.25 9.98 -9.62
N ASP A 23 -4.26 10.78 -9.92
CA ASP A 23 -5.16 11.37 -8.92
C ASP A 23 -5.93 10.29 -8.17
N VAL A 24 -6.51 9.30 -8.89
CA VAL A 24 -7.23 8.18 -8.26
C VAL A 24 -6.31 7.36 -7.34
N ALA A 25 -5.07 7.12 -7.76
CA ALA A 25 -4.11 6.37 -6.93
C ALA A 25 -3.59 7.18 -5.72
N SER A 26 -3.60 8.51 -5.80
CA SER A 26 -3.03 9.41 -4.78
C SER A 26 -4.06 9.95 -3.79
N ASP A 27 -5.30 10.14 -4.21
CA ASP A 27 -6.39 10.60 -3.35
C ASP A 27 -7.03 9.42 -2.61
N ARG A 28 -7.03 9.48 -1.29
CA ARG A 28 -7.54 8.40 -0.42
C ARG A 28 -8.97 8.00 -0.75
N HIS A 29 -9.85 8.97 -0.91
CA HIS A 29 -11.28 8.73 -1.12
C HIS A 29 -11.54 8.11 -2.50
N LEU A 30 -10.92 8.67 -3.54
CA LEU A 30 -11.04 8.14 -4.90
C LEU A 30 -10.46 6.71 -5.00
N PHE A 31 -9.37 6.46 -4.28
CA PHE A 31 -8.73 5.15 -4.24
C PHE A 31 -9.61 4.10 -3.55
N GLU A 32 -10.20 4.43 -2.40
CA GLU A 32 -11.14 3.55 -1.69
C GLU A 32 -12.38 3.23 -2.53
N GLU A 33 -12.98 4.23 -3.18
CA GLU A 33 -14.11 4.00 -4.08
C GLU A 33 -13.72 3.12 -5.27
N PHE A 34 -12.52 3.33 -5.81
CA PHE A 34 -11.99 2.52 -6.90
C PHE A 34 -11.81 1.05 -6.47
N LEU A 35 -11.15 0.79 -5.35
CA LEU A 35 -10.96 -0.57 -4.83
C LEU A 35 -12.30 -1.23 -4.49
N LYS A 36 -13.24 -0.49 -3.90
CA LYS A 36 -14.59 -0.99 -3.59
C LYS A 36 -15.34 -1.45 -4.85
N ARG A 37 -15.24 -0.70 -5.96
CA ARG A 37 -15.83 -1.10 -7.25
C ARG A 37 -15.21 -2.38 -7.79
N LEU A 38 -13.93 -2.58 -7.54
CA LEU A 38 -13.24 -3.81 -7.92
C LEU A 38 -13.48 -4.95 -6.91
N GLY A 39 -14.14 -4.72 -5.77
CA GLY A 39 -14.28 -5.72 -4.70
C GLY A 39 -12.93 -6.14 -4.12
N ILE A 40 -11.95 -5.23 -4.09
CA ILE A 40 -10.61 -5.46 -3.55
C ILE A 40 -10.54 -4.79 -2.18
N PRO A 41 -10.18 -5.52 -1.10
CA PRO A 41 -10.14 -4.96 0.23
C PRO A 41 -8.92 -4.07 0.47
N ASN A 42 -9.12 -3.02 1.26
CA ASN A 42 -8.07 -2.17 1.82
C ASN A 42 -8.32 -1.97 3.32
N PRO A 43 -7.30 -1.60 4.11
CA PRO A 43 -7.49 -1.30 5.53
C PRO A 43 -8.54 -0.20 5.71
N PRO A 44 -9.56 -0.41 6.57
CA PRO A 44 -10.54 0.62 6.85
C PRO A 44 -9.90 1.82 7.57
N GLY A 45 -10.35 3.01 7.24
CA GLY A 45 -9.82 4.23 7.84
C GLY A 45 -10.47 5.48 7.27
N SER A 46 -9.99 6.65 7.68
CA SER A 46 -10.48 7.91 7.18
C SER A 46 -9.46 9.05 7.33
N ALA A 47 -9.62 10.08 6.50
CA ALA A 47 -8.90 11.34 6.64
C ALA A 47 -9.65 12.25 7.61
N VAL A 48 -8.99 12.72 8.66
CA VAL A 48 -9.56 13.56 9.72
C VAL A 48 -8.83 14.89 9.83
N ALA A 49 -9.54 15.93 10.28
CA ALA A 49 -8.99 17.29 10.43
C ALA A 49 -8.82 17.71 11.89
N ASP A 50 -9.30 16.92 12.85
CA ASP A 50 -9.27 17.23 14.27
C ASP A 50 -9.17 15.97 15.13
N THR A 51 -8.85 16.16 16.42
CA THR A 51 -8.65 15.06 17.37
C THR A 51 -9.93 14.30 17.69
N GLU A 52 -11.08 14.96 17.72
CA GLU A 52 -12.37 14.32 18.04
C GLU A 52 -12.77 13.35 16.94
N SER A 53 -12.70 13.80 15.69
CA SER A 53 -12.91 12.96 14.50
C SER A 53 -11.92 11.79 14.45
N ALA A 54 -10.64 12.01 14.81
CA ALA A 54 -9.64 10.95 14.87
C ALA A 54 -10.01 9.87 15.89
N LEU A 55 -10.42 10.28 17.09
CA LEU A 55 -10.87 9.34 18.14
C LEU A 55 -12.11 8.56 17.73
N LYS A 56 -13.07 9.21 17.09
CA LYS A 56 -14.29 8.56 16.59
C LYS A 56 -13.92 7.47 15.58
N VAL A 57 -13.15 7.81 14.56
CA VAL A 57 -12.70 6.83 13.54
C VAL A 57 -11.93 5.69 14.19
N ALA A 58 -10.95 5.98 15.07
CA ALA A 58 -10.16 4.95 15.72
C ALA A 58 -11.00 4.02 16.62
N ASN A 59 -12.04 4.53 17.28
CA ASN A 59 -12.96 3.71 18.07
C ASN A 59 -13.85 2.82 17.19
N GLU A 60 -14.27 3.31 16.03
CA GLU A 60 -15.09 2.55 15.07
C GLU A 60 -14.30 1.40 14.42
N ILE A 61 -13.04 1.66 13.99
CA ILE A 61 -12.21 0.65 13.33
C ILE A 61 -11.43 -0.22 14.33
N GLY A 62 -11.32 0.20 15.58
CA GLY A 62 -10.61 -0.48 16.67
C GLY A 62 -9.08 -0.30 16.60
N TYR A 63 -8.46 -0.24 17.78
CA TYR A 63 -7.00 -0.18 17.92
C TYR A 63 -6.35 -1.55 17.65
N PRO A 64 -5.05 -1.59 17.27
CA PRO A 64 -4.20 -0.46 16.94
C PRO A 64 -4.58 0.23 15.62
N VAL A 65 -4.24 1.52 15.51
CA VAL A 65 -4.40 2.30 14.30
C VAL A 65 -3.07 2.87 13.82
N LEU A 66 -2.92 3.02 12.51
CA LEU A 66 -1.80 3.70 11.89
C LEU A 66 -2.21 5.14 11.60
N VAL A 67 -1.45 6.09 12.12
CA VAL A 67 -1.69 7.53 11.91
C VAL A 67 -0.56 8.12 11.08
N ARG A 68 -0.93 8.88 10.06
CA ARG A 68 0.04 9.54 9.17
C ARG A 68 -0.53 10.85 8.62
N PRO A 69 0.28 11.90 8.43
CA PRO A 69 -0.16 13.09 7.71
C PRO A 69 -0.43 12.78 6.25
N SER A 70 -1.45 13.42 5.65
CA SER A 70 -1.87 13.16 4.26
C SER A 70 -0.83 13.58 3.20
N TYR A 71 0.16 14.38 3.55
CA TYR A 71 1.10 15.00 2.61
C TYR A 71 2.57 14.85 2.97
N VAL A 72 2.95 13.79 3.68
CA VAL A 72 4.36 13.56 4.01
C VAL A 72 4.93 12.46 3.13
N LEU A 73 5.96 12.82 2.35
CA LEU A 73 6.75 11.87 1.56
C LEU A 73 7.71 11.09 2.48
N GLY A 74 7.81 9.77 2.27
CA GLY A 74 8.86 8.96 2.86
C GLY A 74 8.62 8.49 4.30
N GLY A 75 7.37 8.21 4.69
CA GLY A 75 7.06 7.57 6.00
C GLY A 75 7.37 8.42 7.25
N ARG A 76 7.81 9.67 7.09
CA ARG A 76 8.05 10.57 8.22
C ARG A 76 6.74 10.88 8.94
N ALA A 77 6.79 10.85 10.28
CA ALA A 77 5.64 11.07 11.16
C ALA A 77 4.50 10.04 11.03
N MET A 78 4.80 8.82 10.61
CA MET A 78 3.90 7.68 10.69
C MET A 78 4.06 7.04 12.07
N GLU A 79 2.95 6.79 12.78
CA GLU A 79 2.98 6.19 14.13
C GLU A 79 1.88 5.14 14.28
N ILE A 80 2.23 3.98 14.84
CA ILE A 80 1.28 2.96 15.26
C ILE A 80 0.81 3.30 16.67
N VAL A 81 -0.48 3.55 16.79
CA VAL A 81 -1.11 4.03 18.01
C VAL A 81 -1.97 2.94 18.60
N GLN A 82 -1.71 2.58 19.87
CA GLN A 82 -2.37 1.48 20.55
C GLN A 82 -3.57 1.94 21.40
N THR A 83 -3.60 3.22 21.78
CA THR A 83 -4.57 3.73 22.75
C THR A 83 -5.11 5.11 22.37
N PRO A 84 -6.33 5.48 22.85
CA PRO A 84 -6.87 6.83 22.67
C PRO A 84 -5.95 7.93 23.23
N LYS A 85 -5.19 7.64 24.30
CA LYS A 85 -4.26 8.60 24.92
C LYS A 85 -3.09 8.91 23.99
N GLU A 86 -2.51 7.89 23.37
CA GLU A 86 -1.45 8.03 22.39
C GLU A 86 -1.94 8.79 21.15
N LEU A 87 -3.17 8.48 20.67
CA LEU A 87 -3.77 9.18 19.53
C LEU A 87 -3.89 10.69 19.80
N LYS A 88 -4.38 11.09 20.98
CA LYS A 88 -4.47 12.49 21.38
C LYS A 88 -3.09 13.19 21.37
N ARG A 89 -2.08 12.51 21.90
CA ARG A 89 -0.71 13.02 21.93
C ARG A 89 -0.16 13.20 20.51
N TYR A 90 -0.35 12.22 19.64
CA TYR A 90 0.09 12.30 18.24
C TYR A 90 -0.58 13.46 17.50
N MET A 91 -1.90 13.58 17.64
CA MET A 91 -2.67 14.64 16.98
C MET A 91 -2.21 16.04 17.43
N ALA A 92 -1.90 16.23 18.72
CA ALA A 92 -1.35 17.49 19.21
C ALA A 92 -0.01 17.82 18.55
N ILE A 93 0.93 16.87 18.48
CA ILE A 93 2.22 17.04 17.82
C ILE A 93 2.05 17.34 16.33
N ALA A 94 1.16 16.62 15.65
CA ALA A 94 0.91 16.82 14.23
C ALA A 94 0.37 18.22 13.91
N PHE A 95 -0.48 18.76 14.77
CA PHE A 95 -1.01 20.13 14.62
C PHE A 95 0.02 21.20 14.95
N GLU A 96 0.81 21.04 16.02
CA GLU A 96 1.88 21.98 16.40
C GLU A 96 2.96 22.06 15.32
N ALA A 97 3.30 20.93 14.71
CA ALA A 97 4.29 20.88 13.63
C ALA A 97 3.80 21.53 12.31
N GLY A 98 2.59 22.08 12.27
CA GLY A 98 2.01 22.66 11.05
C GLY A 98 1.83 21.66 9.91
N ILE A 99 1.92 20.37 10.21
CA ILE A 99 1.77 19.26 9.25
C ILE A 99 0.31 19.17 8.77
N GLY A 100 -0.50 20.13 9.14
CA GLY A 100 -1.82 20.03 9.30
C GLY A 100 -2.82 20.50 8.31
N ARG A 101 -3.29 19.70 7.37
CA ARG A 101 -4.66 19.89 6.91
C ARG A 101 -5.50 18.63 7.09
N ARG A 102 -4.92 17.45 6.98
CA ARG A 102 -5.61 16.16 7.22
C ARG A 102 -4.60 15.13 7.71
N VAL A 103 -5.03 14.34 8.67
CA VAL A 103 -4.31 13.17 9.18
C VAL A 103 -5.11 11.94 8.76
N LEU A 104 -4.43 10.93 8.24
CA LEU A 104 -5.04 9.64 7.94
C LEU A 104 -4.98 8.78 9.20
N VAL A 105 -6.11 8.17 9.55
CA VAL A 105 -6.25 7.20 10.63
C VAL A 105 -6.76 5.92 10.01
N ASP A 106 -5.88 4.93 9.86
CA ASP A 106 -6.16 3.65 9.23
C ASP A 106 -6.08 2.51 10.24
N LYS A 107 -6.84 1.44 10.05
CA LYS A 107 -6.62 0.21 10.81
C LYS A 107 -5.20 -0.29 10.55
N TYR A 108 -4.45 -0.48 11.64
CA TYR A 108 -3.17 -1.15 11.55
C TYR A 108 -3.39 -2.66 11.56
N PHE A 109 -2.86 -3.32 10.55
CA PHE A 109 -2.81 -4.76 10.46
C PHE A 109 -1.40 -5.26 10.73
N GLU A 110 -1.24 -6.03 11.79
CA GLU A 110 0.01 -6.72 12.09
C GLU A 110 0.15 -7.95 11.19
N GLY A 111 0.60 -7.73 9.95
CA GLY A 111 0.69 -8.73 8.91
C GLY A 111 2.05 -8.75 8.22
N ARG A 112 2.18 -9.68 7.28
CA ARG A 112 3.31 -9.70 6.34
C ARG A 112 3.09 -8.66 5.26
N GLU A 113 4.10 -7.87 4.97
CA GLU A 113 4.05 -6.91 3.88
C GLU A 113 4.64 -7.51 2.61
N VAL A 114 3.96 -7.25 1.50
CA VAL A 114 4.34 -7.75 0.18
C VAL A 114 4.30 -6.61 -0.82
N GLU A 115 5.29 -6.57 -1.68
CA GLU A 115 5.44 -5.54 -2.71
C GLU A 115 5.49 -6.18 -4.10
N VAL A 116 4.77 -5.57 -5.04
CA VAL A 116 4.73 -5.97 -6.44
C VAL A 116 5.10 -4.79 -7.31
N ASP A 117 6.11 -4.98 -8.15
CA ASP A 117 6.39 -4.11 -9.28
C ASP A 117 5.84 -4.75 -10.55
N ALA A 118 5.08 -3.98 -11.33
CA ALA A 118 4.47 -4.43 -12.56
C ALA A 118 4.72 -3.45 -13.71
N VAL A 119 4.68 -3.94 -14.96
CA VAL A 119 4.67 -3.13 -16.18
C VAL A 119 3.32 -3.31 -16.85
N CYS A 120 2.70 -2.20 -17.23
CA CYS A 120 1.38 -2.19 -17.85
C CYS A 120 1.42 -1.43 -19.19
N ASP A 121 0.62 -1.87 -20.17
CA ASP A 121 0.42 -1.19 -21.46
C ASP A 121 -1.00 -0.59 -21.61
N GLY A 122 -1.80 -0.69 -20.56
CA GLY A 122 -3.21 -0.33 -20.51
C GLY A 122 -4.14 -1.55 -20.52
N ASP A 123 -3.79 -2.58 -21.27
CA ASP A 123 -4.60 -3.80 -21.46
C ASP A 123 -3.98 -5.03 -20.79
N ASN A 124 -2.67 -5.08 -20.72
CA ASN A 124 -1.91 -6.20 -20.15
C ASN A 124 -1.09 -5.72 -18.94
N VAL A 125 -0.86 -6.66 -18.01
CA VAL A 125 -0.04 -6.42 -16.82
C VAL A 125 0.99 -7.54 -16.71
N LEU A 126 2.25 -7.18 -16.80
CA LEU A 126 3.37 -8.09 -16.57
C LEU A 126 3.84 -7.96 -15.11
N ILE A 127 3.84 -9.06 -14.40
CA ILE A 127 4.31 -9.18 -13.02
C ILE A 127 5.52 -10.11 -13.01
N PRO A 128 6.76 -9.60 -12.94
CA PRO A 128 7.96 -10.44 -12.97
C PRO A 128 8.11 -11.29 -11.72
N GLY A 129 7.62 -10.79 -10.59
CA GLY A 129 7.67 -11.49 -9.33
C GLY A 129 7.03 -10.71 -8.18
N ILE A 130 6.86 -11.39 -7.07
CA ILE A 130 6.29 -10.85 -5.83
C ILE A 130 7.39 -10.86 -4.77
N MET A 131 7.65 -9.71 -4.18
CA MET A 131 8.65 -9.53 -3.12
C MET A 131 7.97 -9.54 -1.76
N GLU A 132 8.58 -10.18 -0.78
CA GLU A 132 8.11 -10.20 0.60
C GLU A 132 9.07 -9.37 1.47
N HIS A 133 8.53 -8.54 2.37
CA HIS A 133 9.35 -7.77 3.31
C HIS A 133 9.71 -8.64 4.53
N VAL A 134 10.94 -8.50 5.00
CA VAL A 134 11.40 -9.17 6.22
C VAL A 134 10.77 -8.53 7.45
N GLU A 135 10.63 -7.20 7.41
CA GLU A 135 9.98 -6.42 8.44
C GLU A 135 8.46 -6.56 8.34
N ARG A 136 7.78 -6.40 9.48
CA ARG A 136 6.33 -6.39 9.53
C ARG A 136 5.76 -5.12 8.90
N ALA A 137 4.51 -5.18 8.48
CA ALA A 137 3.79 -4.03 7.96
C ALA A 137 3.87 -2.80 8.89
N GLY A 138 3.97 -1.62 8.27
CA GLY A 138 4.12 -0.35 8.99
C GLY A 138 5.56 0.17 9.10
N VAL A 139 6.55 -0.58 8.64
CA VAL A 139 7.90 -0.06 8.39
C VAL A 139 7.91 0.52 6.97
N HIS A 140 8.44 1.74 6.84
CA HIS A 140 8.52 2.35 5.51
C HIS A 140 9.32 1.47 4.57
N SER A 141 8.80 1.22 3.37
CA SER A 141 9.46 0.36 2.37
C SER A 141 10.92 0.74 2.11
N GLY A 142 11.32 2.03 2.39
CA GLY A 142 12.67 2.57 2.40
C GLY A 142 13.63 1.96 3.38
N ASP A 143 13.09 1.49 4.47
CA ASP A 143 13.83 0.98 5.61
C ASP A 143 13.64 -0.54 5.76
N SER A 144 12.88 -1.15 4.82
CA SER A 144 12.61 -2.58 4.81
C SER A 144 13.53 -3.33 3.87
N MET A 145 13.78 -4.58 4.20
CA MET A 145 14.50 -5.54 3.37
C MET A 145 13.50 -6.39 2.59
N ALA A 146 13.53 -6.28 1.27
CA ALA A 146 12.73 -7.11 0.38
C ALA A 146 13.49 -8.36 -0.05
N ILE A 147 12.83 -9.51 -0.05
CA ILE A 147 13.35 -10.79 -0.52
C ILE A 147 12.54 -11.31 -1.70
N TYR A 148 13.22 -11.97 -2.62
CA TYR A 148 12.63 -12.64 -3.77
C TYR A 148 13.28 -14.01 -4.01
N PRO A 149 12.52 -15.06 -4.30
CA PRO A 149 11.05 -15.14 -4.17
C PRO A 149 10.58 -15.00 -2.72
N GLY A 150 9.31 -14.60 -2.53
CA GLY A 150 8.71 -14.58 -1.19
C GLY A 150 8.75 -15.98 -0.56
N LEU A 151 9.26 -16.10 0.66
CA LEU A 151 9.55 -17.39 1.30
C LEU A 151 8.31 -18.00 1.98
N THR A 152 7.35 -17.17 2.38
CA THR A 152 6.21 -17.60 3.20
C THR A 152 4.88 -17.52 2.46
N LEU A 153 4.87 -17.09 1.19
CA LEU A 153 3.67 -16.93 0.38
C LEU A 153 3.11 -18.29 -0.07
N SER A 154 1.84 -18.52 0.22
CA SER A 154 1.10 -19.66 -0.32
C SER A 154 0.67 -19.43 -1.77
N ALA A 155 0.33 -20.51 -2.49
CA ALA A 155 -0.16 -20.42 -3.86
C ALA A 155 -1.45 -19.57 -3.97
N ASP A 156 -2.35 -19.66 -2.98
CA ASP A 156 -3.59 -18.89 -2.94
C ASP A 156 -3.34 -17.39 -2.73
N GLU A 157 -2.37 -17.04 -1.87
CA GLU A 157 -1.93 -15.65 -1.67
C GLU A 157 -1.32 -15.09 -2.95
N VAL A 158 -0.42 -15.82 -3.59
CA VAL A 158 0.19 -15.45 -4.88
C VAL A 158 -0.90 -15.23 -5.93
N SER A 159 -1.84 -16.16 -6.07
CA SER A 159 -2.95 -16.05 -7.02
C SER A 159 -3.82 -14.81 -6.77
N THR A 160 -4.11 -14.52 -5.50
CA THR A 160 -4.90 -13.34 -5.10
C THR A 160 -4.17 -12.04 -5.40
N ILE A 161 -2.87 -11.96 -5.09
CA ILE A 161 -2.03 -10.79 -5.38
C ILE A 161 -1.94 -10.53 -6.88
N VAL A 162 -1.75 -11.57 -7.68
CA VAL A 162 -1.70 -11.48 -9.16
C VAL A 162 -3.04 -10.99 -9.72
N ASP A 163 -4.16 -11.53 -9.24
CA ASP A 163 -5.50 -11.07 -9.63
C ASP A 163 -5.72 -9.60 -9.28
N TYR A 164 -5.44 -9.21 -8.05
CA TYR A 164 -5.61 -7.82 -7.60
C TYR A 164 -4.72 -6.85 -8.37
N THR A 165 -3.43 -7.18 -8.53
CA THR A 165 -2.48 -6.38 -9.31
C THR A 165 -2.97 -6.17 -10.74
N THR A 166 -3.43 -7.24 -11.39
CA THR A 166 -3.93 -7.20 -12.77
C THR A 166 -5.18 -6.33 -12.90
N ARG A 167 -6.14 -6.50 -12.00
CA ARG A 167 -7.40 -5.73 -12.01
C ARG A 167 -7.19 -4.27 -11.69
N ILE A 168 -6.26 -3.95 -10.78
CA ILE A 168 -5.89 -2.57 -10.45
C ILE A 168 -5.20 -1.90 -11.66
N GLY A 169 -4.20 -2.54 -12.25
CA GLY A 169 -3.46 -2.00 -13.39
C GLY A 169 -4.38 -1.68 -14.58
N LYS A 170 -5.25 -2.64 -14.94
CA LYS A 170 -6.26 -2.45 -16.00
C LYS A 170 -7.31 -1.40 -15.62
N GLY A 171 -7.82 -1.46 -14.41
CA GLY A 171 -8.88 -0.56 -13.95
C GLY A 171 -8.45 0.90 -13.86
N LEU A 172 -7.18 1.16 -13.56
CA LEU A 172 -6.59 2.49 -13.59
C LEU A 172 -6.10 2.89 -14.99
N GLY A 173 -6.05 1.95 -15.95
CA GLY A 173 -5.50 2.20 -17.27
C GLY A 173 -4.01 2.59 -17.21
N ILE A 174 -3.26 1.92 -16.35
CA ILE A 174 -1.83 2.21 -16.15
C ILE A 174 -1.06 1.93 -17.45
N LYS A 175 -0.18 2.87 -17.80
CA LYS A 175 0.81 2.69 -18.87
C LYS A 175 2.20 2.93 -18.30
N GLY A 176 3.07 1.93 -18.40
CA GLY A 176 4.40 1.93 -17.79
C GLY A 176 4.43 1.22 -16.45
N LEU A 177 5.29 1.67 -15.56
CA LEU A 177 5.57 1.03 -14.28
C LEU A 177 4.51 1.35 -13.22
N MET A 178 4.18 0.33 -12.43
CA MET A 178 3.28 0.42 -11.28
C MET A 178 3.86 -0.38 -10.12
N ASN A 179 3.78 0.19 -8.93
CA ASN A 179 4.15 -0.47 -7.69
C ASN A 179 2.92 -0.58 -6.78
N ILE A 180 2.70 -1.74 -6.18
CA ILE A 180 1.61 -1.97 -5.24
C ILE A 180 2.17 -2.60 -3.97
N GLN A 181 1.72 -2.10 -2.82
CA GLN A 181 2.01 -2.67 -1.52
C GLN A 181 0.75 -3.31 -0.94
N TYR A 182 0.95 -4.50 -0.37
CA TYR A 182 -0.08 -5.33 0.24
C TYR A 182 0.28 -5.68 1.68
N VAL A 183 -0.74 -5.88 2.52
CA VAL A 183 -0.59 -6.55 3.80
C VAL A 183 -1.42 -7.82 3.82
N LEU A 184 -0.81 -8.91 4.28
CA LEU A 184 -1.40 -10.23 4.35
C LEU A 184 -1.62 -10.61 5.81
N LEU A 185 -2.87 -10.97 6.14
CA LEU A 185 -3.25 -11.49 7.44
C LEU A 185 -3.52 -12.99 7.33
N GLY A 186 -3.19 -13.72 8.38
CA GLY A 186 -3.25 -15.19 8.35
C GLY A 186 -2.07 -15.80 7.58
N GLY A 187 -2.18 -17.05 7.18
CA GLY A 187 -1.09 -17.78 6.53
C GLY A 187 -0.02 -18.26 7.52
N THR A 188 0.98 -18.94 7.01
CA THR A 188 2.12 -19.42 7.81
C THR A 188 3.12 -18.29 7.99
N SER A 189 3.04 -17.56 9.12
CA SER A 189 4.17 -16.73 9.53
C SER A 189 5.43 -17.61 9.63
N TYR A 190 6.59 -17.02 9.36
CA TYR A 190 7.89 -17.66 9.57
C TYR A 190 7.92 -18.23 11.00
N ARG A 191 7.70 -19.54 11.12
CA ARG A 191 7.70 -20.20 12.43
C ARG A 191 9.12 -20.21 12.94
N SER A 192 9.35 -19.46 14.00
CA SER A 192 10.48 -19.77 14.88
C SER A 192 10.35 -21.24 15.31
N PRO A 193 11.42 -22.05 15.23
CA PRO A 193 11.39 -23.46 15.63
C PRO A 193 10.93 -23.70 17.08
N ALA A 194 10.76 -22.65 17.88
CA ALA A 194 10.43 -22.67 19.30
C ALA A 194 8.96 -22.40 19.66
N ALA A 195 8.05 -22.23 18.70
CA ALA A 195 6.64 -21.97 19.01
C ALA A 195 5.83 -23.28 19.08
N PRO A 196 5.13 -23.56 20.22
CA PRO A 196 4.30 -24.75 20.34
C PRO A 196 3.06 -24.69 19.45
N ASN A 197 2.62 -25.87 19.02
CA ASN A 197 1.48 -26.17 18.18
C ASN A 197 0.19 -25.42 18.57
N GLU A 198 -0.13 -24.32 17.91
CA GLU A 198 -1.52 -23.90 17.76
C GLU A 198 -2.02 -24.37 16.40
N SER A 199 -2.83 -25.41 16.42
CA SER A 199 -3.57 -25.94 15.27
C SER A 199 -4.74 -25.02 14.93
N LYS A 200 -4.47 -23.83 14.41
CA LYS A 200 -5.48 -23.06 13.69
C LYS A 200 -5.48 -23.55 12.25
N GLN A 201 -6.62 -24.08 11.79
CA GLN A 201 -6.86 -24.31 10.37
C GLN A 201 -6.54 -23.02 9.61
N PRO A 202 -5.86 -23.10 8.45
CA PRO A 202 -5.59 -21.92 7.64
C PRO A 202 -6.92 -21.26 7.29
N SER A 203 -7.20 -20.13 7.91
CA SER A 203 -8.25 -19.23 7.44
C SER A 203 -7.89 -18.80 6.03
N LYS A 204 -8.91 -18.59 5.17
CA LYS A 204 -8.70 -18.05 3.82
C LYS A 204 -7.76 -16.83 3.94
N PRO A 205 -6.70 -16.74 3.11
CA PRO A 205 -5.76 -15.63 3.22
C PRO A 205 -6.50 -14.31 2.98
N GLU A 206 -6.27 -13.35 3.87
CA GLU A 206 -6.80 -12.01 3.75
C GLU A 206 -5.70 -11.11 3.21
N VAL A 207 -5.87 -10.65 1.97
CA VAL A 207 -4.92 -9.77 1.27
C VAL A 207 -5.54 -8.39 1.13
N TYR A 208 -4.91 -7.38 1.73
CA TYR A 208 -5.36 -5.99 1.67
C TYR A 208 -4.39 -5.14 0.90
N VAL A 209 -4.90 -4.24 0.05
CA VAL A 209 -4.09 -3.24 -0.66
C VAL A 209 -3.81 -2.07 0.27
N ILE A 210 -2.54 -1.74 0.48
CA ILE A 210 -2.12 -0.57 1.28
C ILE A 210 -2.08 0.67 0.39
N GLU A 211 -1.33 0.58 -0.73
CA GLU A 211 -1.17 1.71 -1.66
C GLU A 211 -0.82 1.23 -3.07
N VAL A 212 -1.12 2.09 -4.04
CA VAL A 212 -0.72 1.93 -5.44
C VAL A 212 0.04 3.18 -5.88
N ASN A 213 1.20 2.95 -6.46
CA ASN A 213 2.05 4.00 -7.00
C ASN A 213 2.18 3.83 -8.51
N PRO A 214 1.51 4.66 -9.35
CA PRO A 214 1.60 4.58 -10.82
C PRO A 214 2.91 5.22 -11.31
N ARG A 215 4.00 4.69 -10.87
CA ARG A 215 5.37 5.13 -11.16
C ARG A 215 6.36 4.02 -10.84
N SER A 216 7.61 4.23 -11.28
CA SER A 216 8.74 3.41 -10.88
C SER A 216 8.92 3.40 -9.36
N SER A 217 9.34 2.27 -8.83
CA SER A 217 9.79 2.07 -7.45
C SER A 217 11.32 1.93 -7.40
N ARG A 218 11.88 1.94 -6.22
CA ARG A 218 13.29 1.66 -6.00
C ARG A 218 13.63 0.17 -6.05
N THR A 219 12.64 -0.72 -5.97
CA THR A 219 12.81 -2.17 -6.09
C THR A 219 12.88 -2.63 -7.55
N ILE A 220 12.54 -1.80 -8.53
CA ILE A 220 12.65 -2.11 -9.97
C ILE A 220 14.02 -2.63 -10.40
N PRO A 221 15.16 -2.00 -10.01
CA PRO A 221 16.47 -2.52 -10.38
C PRO A 221 16.76 -3.91 -9.79
N PHE A 222 16.29 -4.14 -8.55
CA PHE A 222 16.44 -5.42 -7.87
C PHE A 222 15.62 -6.50 -8.57
N ILE A 223 14.31 -6.31 -8.73
CA ILE A 223 13.43 -7.32 -9.34
C ILE A 223 13.81 -7.58 -10.80
N SER A 224 14.20 -6.56 -11.56
CA SER A 224 14.69 -6.73 -12.93
C SER A 224 15.92 -7.62 -13.00
N LYS A 225 16.84 -7.46 -12.06
CA LYS A 225 18.08 -8.24 -12.02
C LYS A 225 17.85 -9.69 -11.60
N VAL A 226 17.02 -9.94 -10.59
CA VAL A 226 16.82 -11.30 -10.05
C VAL A 226 15.90 -12.15 -10.91
N THR A 227 15.03 -11.54 -11.72
CA THR A 227 14.10 -12.22 -12.62
C THR A 227 14.59 -12.26 -14.09
N ASP A 228 15.65 -11.52 -14.40
CA ASP A 228 16.16 -11.28 -15.78
C ASP A 228 15.09 -10.63 -16.70
N VAL A 229 14.11 -9.93 -16.13
CA VAL A 229 13.10 -9.17 -16.87
C VAL A 229 13.49 -7.68 -16.89
N PRO A 230 13.89 -7.12 -18.04
CA PRO A 230 14.40 -5.75 -18.13
C PRO A 230 13.25 -4.72 -18.08
N MET A 231 12.60 -4.57 -16.94
CA MET A 231 11.36 -3.79 -16.76
C MET A 231 11.44 -2.35 -17.28
N ILE A 232 12.61 -1.72 -17.23
CA ILE A 232 12.79 -0.34 -17.72
C ILE A 232 12.84 -0.27 -19.26
N LYS A 233 13.12 -1.40 -19.94
CA LYS A 233 13.21 -1.45 -21.40
C LYS A 233 11.91 -1.86 -22.07
N LEU A 234 10.96 -2.37 -21.27
CA LEU A 234 9.63 -2.75 -21.71
C LEU A 234 8.70 -1.54 -21.74
#